data_e8e481e6d4952615069dd464cda7236b
#
_entry.id   e8e481e6d4952615069dd464cda7236b
#
_cell.length_a   1.000
_cell.length_b   1.000
_cell.length_c   1.000
_cell.angle_alpha   90.00
_cell.angle_beta   90.00
_cell.angle_gamma   90.00
#
_symmetry.space_group_name_H-M   'P 1'
#
loop_
_entity.id
_entity.type
_entity.pdbx_description
1 polymer ?
#
loop_
_entity_poly.entity_id
_entity_poly.type
_entity_poly.pdbx_seq_one_letter_code
_entity_poly.pdbx_strand_id
1 'polypeptide(L)'
;VVYGQYERPGSTSVQFLKIDISPAAAAMGGSYYSIASGATALYYNPAAIASMEKRFDVVFNKTSWFADIDHDYSAIAYNYGRYGSFGLLLTRLITDEMKVRTPMQPDGTGETFFAGSYRLGFGYAKKMTDRVNFGGTINYIFISLFRDFKQEAATIELSADYDVGVRGMRFSMKIGNFGSSVKFVNEIYEMPTNFSFGLSGLILESENNYLLGSSSINKPNDGPPIGLIGLEYGLNKMIFLRGGYNLGHSTATWSAGAGVKFNVSNQLISADISFSDYSSLGIVNRIGLNLHF
;
A
#
# COMPACT_ATOMS: atom_id res chain seq x y z
N VAL A 1 -25.97 -20.67 10.54
CA VAL A 1 -25.83 -20.79 9.08
C VAL A 1 -24.35 -20.61 8.79
N VAL A 2 -23.63 -21.69 8.52
CA VAL A 2 -22.23 -21.65 8.09
C VAL A 2 -22.27 -21.25 6.61
N TYR A 3 -21.99 -20.00 6.31
CA TYR A 3 -21.66 -19.60 4.95
C TYR A 3 -20.31 -20.24 4.61
N GLY A 4 -20.30 -21.19 3.69
CA GLY A 4 -19.09 -21.75 3.12
C GLY A 4 -18.33 -20.60 2.43
N GLN A 5 -17.36 -20.02 3.12
CA GLN A 5 -16.41 -19.10 2.51
C GLN A 5 -15.52 -19.93 1.59
N TYR A 6 -15.59 -19.66 0.31
CA TYR A 6 -14.66 -20.23 -0.66
C TYR A 6 -13.29 -19.56 -0.45
N GLU A 7 -12.52 -20.10 0.46
CA GLU A 7 -11.11 -19.75 0.61
C GLU A 7 -10.32 -20.54 -0.42
N ARG A 8 -9.53 -19.87 -1.22
CA ARG A 8 -8.62 -20.46 -2.21
C ARG A 8 -7.18 -20.02 -1.92
N PRO A 9 -6.64 -20.35 -0.74
CA PRO A 9 -5.27 -19.97 -0.42
C PRO A 9 -4.33 -20.60 -1.44
N GLY A 10 -3.36 -19.80 -1.93
CA GLY A 10 -2.39 -20.24 -2.93
C GLY A 10 -2.88 -20.26 -4.38
N SER A 11 -4.12 -19.82 -4.67
CA SER A 11 -4.64 -19.75 -6.04
C SER A 11 -4.17 -18.52 -6.83
N THR A 12 -3.59 -17.53 -6.15
CA THR A 12 -3.04 -16.32 -6.77
C THR A 12 -1.54 -16.22 -6.57
N SER A 13 -0.85 -15.64 -7.55
CA SER A 13 0.57 -15.32 -7.49
C SER A 13 0.80 -13.87 -7.04
N VAL A 14 2.05 -13.42 -7.02
CA VAL A 14 2.41 -11.99 -6.86
C VAL A 14 1.88 -11.39 -5.55
N GLN A 15 1.90 -12.17 -4.47
CA GLN A 15 1.32 -11.79 -3.16
C GLN A 15 1.93 -10.50 -2.56
N PHE A 16 3.13 -10.08 -3.00
CA PHE A 16 3.74 -8.85 -2.52
C PHE A 16 2.91 -7.59 -2.83
N LEU A 17 1.99 -7.66 -3.82
CA LEU A 17 1.05 -6.58 -4.13
C LEU A 17 0.01 -6.32 -3.04
N LYS A 18 -0.09 -7.22 -2.05
CA LYS A 18 -1.01 -7.06 -0.89
C LYS A 18 -0.31 -6.49 0.35
N ILE A 19 1.02 -6.36 0.33
CA ILE A 19 1.78 -5.87 1.48
C ILE A 19 1.64 -4.35 1.57
N ASP A 20 1.24 -3.84 2.74
CA ASP A 20 1.20 -2.41 2.99
C ASP A 20 2.57 -1.76 2.81
N ILE A 21 2.60 -0.69 2.01
CA ILE A 21 3.84 0.01 1.64
C ILE A 21 4.12 1.22 2.52
N SER A 22 3.12 1.77 3.20
CA SER A 22 3.24 3.01 3.97
C SER A 22 3.24 2.73 5.47
N PRO A 23 4.21 3.30 6.24
CA PRO A 23 4.19 3.20 7.69
C PRO A 23 2.90 3.77 8.29
N ALA A 24 2.43 4.91 7.80
CA ALA A 24 1.20 5.53 8.27
C ALA A 24 -0.02 4.62 8.05
N ALA A 25 -0.13 4.00 6.88
CA ALA A 25 -1.20 3.06 6.57
C ALA A 25 -1.12 1.80 7.42
N ALA A 26 0.05 1.21 7.52
CA ALA A 26 0.26 0.01 8.32
C ALA A 26 -0.03 0.25 9.81
N ALA A 27 0.37 1.42 10.36
CA ALA A 27 0.04 1.82 11.73
C ALA A 27 -1.48 1.90 11.97
N MET A 28 -2.26 2.22 10.94
CA MET A 28 -3.73 2.26 10.99
C MET A 28 -4.39 0.95 10.57
N GLY A 29 -3.67 -0.18 10.65
CA GLY A 29 -4.17 -1.50 10.28
C GLY A 29 -4.49 -1.66 8.79
N GLY A 30 -3.87 -0.87 7.90
CA GLY A 30 -4.18 -0.85 6.47
C GLY A 30 -5.46 -0.08 6.10
N SER A 31 -6.17 0.51 7.06
CA SER A 31 -7.38 1.31 6.82
C SER A 31 -7.03 2.70 6.29
N TYR A 32 -6.49 2.78 5.09
CA TYR A 32 -5.89 4.00 4.55
C TYR A 32 -6.46 4.44 3.19
N TYR A 33 -7.38 3.69 2.60
CA TYR A 33 -7.91 3.92 1.25
C TYR A 33 -8.58 5.29 1.07
N SER A 34 -9.25 5.79 2.11
CA SER A 34 -9.92 7.11 2.10
C SER A 34 -9.09 8.25 2.70
N ILE A 35 -7.92 7.94 3.27
CA ILE A 35 -7.02 8.93 3.88
C ILE A 35 -5.81 9.22 2.98
N ALA A 36 -5.40 8.25 2.18
CA ALA A 36 -4.23 8.33 1.34
C ALA A 36 -4.21 9.62 0.53
N SER A 37 -3.06 10.28 0.50
CA SER A 37 -2.83 11.52 -0.24
C SER A 37 -1.44 11.52 -0.87
N GLY A 38 -1.19 12.46 -1.78
CA GLY A 38 0.09 12.59 -2.44
C GLY A 38 0.52 11.34 -3.19
N ALA A 39 1.83 11.11 -3.31
CA ALA A 39 2.40 9.97 -4.02
C ALA A 39 2.06 8.61 -3.38
N THR A 40 1.79 8.58 -2.05
CA THR A 40 1.34 7.38 -1.35
C THR A 40 -0.02 6.91 -1.86
N ALA A 41 -0.88 7.82 -2.31
CA ALA A 41 -2.20 7.49 -2.83
C ALA A 41 -2.15 6.65 -4.12
N LEU A 42 -1.08 6.72 -4.89
CA LEU A 42 -0.91 5.88 -6.10
C LEU A 42 -1.05 4.38 -5.80
N TYR A 43 -0.74 3.96 -4.57
CA TYR A 43 -0.90 2.58 -4.15
C TYR A 43 -2.30 2.29 -3.58
N TYR A 44 -2.80 3.13 -2.65
CA TYR A 44 -4.05 2.86 -1.93
C TYR A 44 -5.30 3.32 -2.69
N ASN A 45 -5.26 4.51 -3.26
CA ASN A 45 -6.38 5.14 -3.96
C ASN A 45 -5.86 6.14 -5.00
N PRO A 46 -5.51 5.71 -6.22
CA PRO A 46 -5.00 6.60 -7.26
C PRO A 46 -5.84 7.85 -7.52
N ALA A 47 -7.17 7.77 -7.34
CA ALA A 47 -8.04 8.94 -7.51
C ALA A 47 -7.69 10.11 -6.59
N ALA A 48 -7.14 9.83 -5.40
CA ALA A 48 -6.84 10.85 -4.41
C ALA A 48 -5.67 11.77 -4.81
N ILE A 49 -4.80 11.39 -5.77
CA ILE A 49 -3.76 12.31 -6.26
C ILE A 49 -4.35 13.54 -6.97
N ALA A 50 -5.61 13.47 -7.44
CA ALA A 50 -6.29 14.63 -8.03
C ALA A 50 -6.57 15.74 -7.01
N SER A 51 -6.58 15.43 -5.72
CA SER A 51 -6.81 16.37 -4.62
C SER A 51 -5.52 16.89 -3.98
N MET A 52 -4.36 16.66 -4.58
CA MET A 52 -3.10 17.20 -4.08
C MET A 52 -3.10 18.73 -4.07
N GLU A 53 -2.73 19.32 -2.94
CA GLU A 53 -2.60 20.77 -2.78
C GLU A 53 -1.25 21.27 -3.31
N LYS A 54 -0.21 20.50 -3.08
CA LYS A 54 1.15 20.80 -3.55
C LYS A 54 1.36 20.29 -4.97
N ARG A 55 2.29 20.93 -5.68
CA ARG A 55 2.57 20.62 -7.08
C ARG A 55 3.28 19.28 -7.26
N PHE A 56 4.22 18.97 -6.37
CA PHE A 56 4.97 17.73 -6.34
C PHE A 56 4.86 17.06 -4.99
N ASP A 57 4.82 15.76 -5.00
CA ASP A 57 4.83 14.90 -3.83
C ASP A 57 5.73 13.70 -4.11
N VAL A 58 6.67 13.42 -3.22
CA VAL A 58 7.63 12.33 -3.36
C VAL A 58 7.65 11.52 -2.08
N VAL A 59 7.61 10.20 -2.20
CA VAL A 59 7.62 9.28 -1.07
C VAL A 59 8.67 8.19 -1.23
N PHE A 60 9.31 7.86 -0.11
CA PHE A 60 10.21 6.72 0.04
C PHE A 60 9.84 5.96 1.30
N ASN A 61 9.48 4.70 1.16
CA ASN A 61 9.14 3.82 2.28
C ASN A 61 9.97 2.54 2.21
N LYS A 62 10.42 2.07 3.36
CA LYS A 62 11.09 0.79 3.52
C LYS A 62 10.38 -0.05 4.57
N THR A 63 10.13 -1.31 4.25
CA THR A 63 9.59 -2.32 5.13
C THR A 63 10.59 -3.44 5.30
N SER A 64 11.02 -3.71 6.52
CA SER A 64 11.76 -4.92 6.87
C SER A 64 10.75 -6.05 7.08
N TRP A 65 10.67 -6.94 6.09
CA TRP A 65 9.73 -8.05 6.08
C TRP A 65 10.34 -9.29 6.76
N PHE A 66 9.58 -10.38 6.82
CA PHE A 66 10.08 -11.66 7.38
C PHE A 66 11.21 -12.24 6.55
N ALA A 67 12.06 -13.08 7.18
CA ALA A 67 13.15 -13.80 6.53
C ALA A 67 14.14 -12.90 5.77
N ASP A 68 14.47 -11.75 6.36
CA ASP A 68 15.41 -10.77 5.79
C ASP A 68 15.04 -10.33 4.36
N ILE A 69 13.73 -10.22 4.10
CA ILE A 69 13.20 -9.69 2.85
C ILE A 69 12.95 -8.20 3.02
N ASP A 70 13.47 -7.40 2.11
CA ASP A 70 13.18 -5.97 2.03
C ASP A 70 12.02 -5.70 1.05
N HIS A 71 11.08 -4.86 1.48
CA HIS A 71 10.00 -4.36 0.64
C HIS A 71 10.02 -2.84 0.62
N ASP A 72 10.39 -2.28 -0.52
CA ASP A 72 10.55 -0.85 -0.72
C ASP A 72 9.48 -0.28 -1.63
N TYR A 73 9.08 0.95 -1.36
CA TYR A 73 8.18 1.73 -2.20
C TYR A 73 8.73 3.12 -2.41
N SER A 74 8.75 3.55 -3.66
CA SER A 74 9.09 4.91 -4.05
C SER A 74 8.09 5.42 -5.05
N ALA A 75 7.63 6.65 -4.91
CA ALA A 75 6.72 7.24 -5.88
C ALA A 75 6.88 8.76 -5.95
N ILE A 76 6.48 9.30 -7.09
CA ILE A 76 6.34 10.73 -7.32
C ILE A 76 4.98 11.00 -7.92
N ALA A 77 4.30 12.03 -7.44
CA ALA A 77 3.06 12.54 -8.00
C ALA A 77 3.20 14.02 -8.37
N TYR A 78 2.59 14.41 -9.48
CA TYR A 78 2.62 15.76 -10.02
C TYR A 78 1.22 16.25 -10.33
N ASN A 79 0.83 17.37 -9.72
CA ASN A 79 -0.44 18.02 -9.97
C ASN A 79 -0.30 19.03 -11.13
N TYR A 80 -0.95 18.73 -12.27
CA TYR A 80 -0.97 19.60 -13.46
C TYR A 80 -2.26 20.45 -13.55
N GLY A 81 -2.85 20.74 -12.40
CA GLY A 81 -4.03 21.60 -12.29
C GLY A 81 -5.26 21.03 -13.02
N ARG A 82 -5.87 21.82 -13.89
CA ARG A 82 -7.10 21.45 -14.62
C ARG A 82 -6.96 20.19 -15.50
N TYR A 83 -5.76 19.81 -15.86
CA TYR A 83 -5.51 18.64 -16.70
C TYR A 83 -5.43 17.34 -15.90
N GLY A 84 -5.43 17.42 -14.57
CA GLY A 84 -5.35 16.28 -13.67
C GLY A 84 -3.97 16.13 -13.07
N SER A 85 -3.78 15.02 -12.35
CA SER A 85 -2.53 14.67 -11.70
C SER A 85 -1.98 13.37 -12.26
N PHE A 86 -0.66 13.29 -12.35
CA PHE A 86 0.08 12.15 -12.86
C PHE A 86 1.00 11.61 -11.76
N GLY A 87 1.36 10.34 -11.85
CA GLY A 87 2.31 9.78 -10.92
C GLY A 87 3.05 8.58 -11.48
N LEU A 88 4.24 8.34 -10.92
CA LEU A 88 5.03 7.15 -11.16
C LEU A 88 5.27 6.47 -9.82
N LEU A 89 5.22 5.15 -9.79
CA LEU A 89 5.52 4.37 -8.61
C LEU A 89 6.45 3.19 -8.95
N LEU A 90 7.27 2.85 -8.00
CA LEU A 90 8.11 1.66 -8.00
C LEU A 90 7.94 0.93 -6.67
N THR A 91 7.62 -0.36 -6.74
CA THR A 91 7.64 -1.26 -5.58
C THR A 91 8.65 -2.35 -5.84
N ARG A 92 9.43 -2.69 -4.84
CA ARG A 92 10.44 -3.74 -4.91
C ARG A 92 10.31 -4.65 -3.68
N LEU A 93 10.22 -5.96 -3.90
CA LEU A 93 10.41 -6.97 -2.88
C LEU A 93 11.65 -7.78 -3.26
N ILE A 94 12.64 -7.85 -2.38
CA ILE A 94 13.91 -8.55 -2.66
C ILE A 94 14.38 -9.31 -1.43
N THR A 95 14.87 -10.52 -1.64
CA THR A 95 15.50 -11.33 -0.59
C THR A 95 16.95 -10.91 -0.39
N ASP A 96 17.51 -11.25 0.75
CA ASP A 96 18.96 -11.26 0.91
C ASP A 96 19.63 -12.25 -0.05
N GLU A 97 20.95 -12.17 -0.13
CA GLU A 97 21.77 -13.03 -0.96
C GLU A 97 21.66 -14.48 -0.52
N MET A 98 21.22 -15.35 -1.40
CA MET A 98 21.05 -16.77 -1.15
C MET A 98 22.12 -17.61 -1.87
N LYS A 99 22.69 -18.58 -1.18
CA LYS A 99 23.66 -19.54 -1.76
C LYS A 99 22.96 -20.59 -2.60
N VAL A 100 23.49 -20.85 -3.78
CA VAL A 100 23.08 -21.98 -4.60
C VAL A 100 23.61 -23.27 -3.95
N ARG A 101 22.71 -24.17 -3.58
CA ARG A 101 23.05 -25.45 -2.94
C ARG A 101 22.58 -26.61 -3.81
N THR A 102 23.34 -27.68 -3.82
CA THR A 102 22.97 -28.94 -4.49
C THR A 102 23.13 -30.11 -3.51
N PRO A 103 22.50 -31.27 -3.76
CA PRO A 103 22.70 -32.45 -2.92
C PRO A 103 24.17 -32.87 -2.77
N MET A 104 25.01 -32.55 -3.74
CA MET A 104 26.44 -32.84 -3.73
C MET A 104 27.28 -31.76 -3.05
N GLN A 105 26.73 -30.56 -2.87
CA GLN A 105 27.37 -29.39 -2.26
C GLN A 105 26.39 -28.67 -1.33
N PRO A 106 26.07 -29.23 -0.18
CA PRO A 106 25.07 -28.70 0.74
C PRO A 106 25.47 -27.38 1.40
N ASP A 107 26.77 -27.09 1.50
CA ASP A 107 27.30 -25.84 2.05
C ASP A 107 27.30 -24.67 1.03
N GLY A 108 27.05 -24.98 -0.26
CA GLY A 108 26.97 -24.04 -1.36
C GLY A 108 27.95 -24.39 -2.48
N THR A 109 27.56 -24.05 -3.72
CA THR A 109 28.39 -24.25 -4.93
C THR A 109 29.41 -23.12 -5.15
N GLY A 110 29.37 -22.07 -4.35
CA GLY A 110 30.10 -20.81 -4.54
C GLY A 110 29.31 -19.76 -5.34
N GLU A 111 28.21 -20.14 -5.97
CA GLU A 111 27.29 -19.20 -6.62
C GLU A 111 26.26 -18.68 -5.63
N THR A 112 25.83 -17.43 -5.85
CA THR A 112 24.76 -16.78 -5.09
C THR A 112 23.72 -16.18 -6.02
N PHE A 113 22.52 -15.93 -5.51
CA PHE A 113 21.44 -15.29 -6.25
C PHE A 113 20.52 -14.50 -5.33
N PHE A 114 19.74 -13.60 -5.92
CA PHE A 114 18.66 -12.87 -5.28
C PHE A 114 17.34 -13.24 -5.95
N ALA A 115 16.28 -13.44 -5.14
CA ALA A 115 14.94 -13.50 -5.67
C ALA A 115 14.28 -12.13 -5.47
N GLY A 116 13.59 -11.64 -6.49
CA GLY A 116 12.98 -10.32 -6.43
C GLY A 116 11.72 -10.21 -7.26
N SER A 117 10.82 -9.34 -6.80
CA SER A 117 9.62 -8.95 -7.51
C SER A 117 9.56 -7.43 -7.57
N TYR A 118 9.25 -6.90 -8.73
CA TYR A 118 9.23 -5.46 -9.00
C TYR A 118 7.90 -5.08 -9.63
N ARG A 119 7.38 -3.91 -9.27
CA ARG A 119 6.22 -3.28 -9.89
C ARG A 119 6.59 -1.85 -10.28
N LEU A 120 6.47 -1.52 -11.56
CA LEU A 120 6.56 -0.17 -12.08
C LEU A 120 5.17 0.26 -12.51
N GLY A 121 4.66 1.38 -12.01
CA GLY A 121 3.32 1.86 -12.32
C GLY A 121 3.31 3.32 -12.77
N PHE A 122 2.38 3.63 -13.68
CA PHE A 122 2.01 4.98 -14.08
C PHE A 122 0.57 5.23 -13.68
N GLY A 123 0.34 6.33 -12.96
CA GLY A 123 -0.98 6.74 -12.47
C GLY A 123 -1.45 8.04 -13.09
N TYR A 124 -2.77 8.12 -13.26
CA TYR A 124 -3.46 9.34 -13.65
C TYR A 124 -4.75 9.49 -12.85
N ALA A 125 -5.04 10.73 -12.43
CA ALA A 125 -6.31 11.05 -11.80
C ALA A 125 -6.78 12.45 -12.17
N LYS A 126 -8.10 12.63 -12.11
CA LYS A 126 -8.74 13.90 -12.42
C LYS A 126 -9.92 14.16 -11.50
N LYS A 127 -10.06 15.42 -11.08
CA LYS A 127 -11.30 15.94 -10.49
C LYS A 127 -12.39 15.99 -11.55
N MET A 128 -13.49 15.27 -11.33
CA MET A 128 -14.65 15.30 -12.20
C MET A 128 -15.67 16.32 -11.72
N THR A 129 -15.80 16.47 -10.42
CA THR A 129 -16.58 17.52 -9.75
C THR A 129 -15.81 18.03 -8.54
N ASP A 130 -16.33 19.03 -7.84
CA ASP A 130 -15.70 19.54 -6.61
C ASP A 130 -15.56 18.47 -5.50
N ARG A 131 -16.33 17.38 -5.59
CA ARG A 131 -16.38 16.31 -4.58
C ARG A 131 -15.97 14.96 -5.08
N VAL A 132 -15.87 14.73 -6.39
CA VAL A 132 -15.62 13.41 -6.98
C VAL A 132 -14.34 13.42 -7.79
N ASN A 133 -13.45 12.51 -7.47
CA ASN A 133 -12.25 12.22 -8.24
C ASN A 133 -12.32 10.81 -8.80
N PHE A 134 -11.80 10.62 -10.01
CA PHE A 134 -11.51 9.32 -10.59
C PHE A 134 -10.04 9.22 -10.94
N GLY A 135 -9.50 8.03 -10.79
CA GLY A 135 -8.12 7.77 -11.13
C GLY A 135 -7.84 6.28 -11.33
N GLY A 136 -6.66 5.99 -11.82
CA GLY A 136 -6.21 4.63 -12.00
C GLY A 136 -4.72 4.56 -12.24
N THR A 137 -4.18 3.34 -12.19
CA THR A 137 -2.79 3.03 -12.51
C THR A 137 -2.71 1.89 -13.50
N ILE A 138 -1.71 1.94 -14.36
CA ILE A 138 -1.28 0.81 -15.20
C ILE A 138 0.08 0.38 -14.66
N ASN A 139 0.22 -0.91 -14.38
CA ASN A 139 1.41 -1.44 -13.73
C ASN A 139 2.02 -2.56 -14.59
N TYR A 140 3.33 -2.53 -14.69
CA TYR A 140 4.15 -3.62 -15.18
C TYR A 140 4.82 -4.31 -14.00
N ILE A 141 4.76 -5.63 -13.96
CA ILE A 141 5.27 -6.47 -12.88
C ILE A 141 6.30 -7.41 -13.46
N PHE A 142 7.46 -7.44 -12.84
CA PHE A 142 8.55 -8.34 -13.18
C PHE A 142 8.93 -9.17 -11.95
N ILE A 143 9.02 -10.49 -12.13
CA ILE A 143 9.37 -11.44 -11.07
C ILE A 143 10.60 -12.21 -11.56
N SER A 144 11.63 -12.28 -10.71
CA SER A 144 12.84 -13.07 -10.93
C SER A 144 13.07 -13.92 -9.68
N LEU A 145 12.95 -15.24 -9.81
CA LEU A 145 13.14 -16.16 -8.70
C LEU A 145 14.55 -16.73 -8.68
N PHE A 146 14.92 -17.47 -9.72
CA PHE A 146 16.24 -18.09 -9.84
C PHE A 146 16.58 -18.33 -11.31
N ARG A 147 17.75 -17.91 -11.77
CA ARG A 147 18.24 -18.10 -13.16
C ARG A 147 17.18 -17.69 -14.19
N ASP A 148 16.65 -18.68 -14.93
CA ASP A 148 15.69 -18.46 -16.03
C ASP A 148 14.23 -18.42 -15.58
N PHE A 149 13.96 -18.59 -14.27
CA PHE A 149 12.60 -18.46 -13.71
C PHE A 149 12.21 -16.98 -13.56
N LYS A 150 11.89 -16.37 -14.69
CA LYS A 150 11.43 -14.97 -14.79
C LYS A 150 10.02 -14.95 -15.33
N GLN A 151 9.21 -14.05 -14.81
CA GLN A 151 7.84 -13.85 -15.25
C GLN A 151 7.51 -12.36 -15.32
N GLU A 152 6.61 -12.03 -16.22
CA GLU A 152 6.12 -10.67 -16.44
C GLU A 152 4.60 -10.65 -16.43
N ALA A 153 4.03 -9.57 -15.95
CA ALA A 153 2.61 -9.36 -15.96
C ALA A 153 2.27 -7.86 -16.06
N ALA A 154 1.06 -7.58 -16.48
CA ALA A 154 0.50 -6.25 -16.46
C ALA A 154 -0.80 -6.22 -15.67
N THR A 155 -1.02 -5.17 -14.87
CA THR A 155 -2.26 -4.94 -14.13
C THR A 155 -2.75 -3.53 -14.31
N ILE A 156 -4.06 -3.36 -14.14
CA ILE A 156 -4.74 -2.07 -14.11
C ILE A 156 -5.44 -1.94 -12.77
N GLU A 157 -5.43 -0.74 -12.21
CA GLU A 157 -6.20 -0.38 -11.03
C GLU A 157 -7.09 0.80 -11.37
N LEU A 158 -8.30 0.79 -10.86
CA LEU A 158 -9.27 1.89 -10.98
C LEU A 158 -9.77 2.28 -9.60
N SER A 159 -9.95 3.56 -9.38
CA SER A 159 -10.44 4.07 -8.12
C SER A 159 -11.30 5.30 -8.27
N ALA A 160 -12.14 5.50 -7.26
CA ALA A 160 -12.93 6.70 -7.07
C ALA A 160 -12.76 7.20 -5.63
N ASP A 161 -12.81 8.50 -5.47
CA ASP A 161 -12.73 9.18 -4.19
C ASP A 161 -13.84 10.24 -4.13
N TYR A 162 -14.59 10.23 -3.02
CA TYR A 162 -15.72 11.11 -2.81
C TYR A 162 -15.59 11.86 -1.49
N ASP A 163 -15.56 13.20 -1.57
CA ASP A 163 -15.66 14.09 -0.43
C ASP A 163 -17.13 14.29 -0.07
N VAL A 164 -17.51 13.79 1.10
CA VAL A 164 -18.91 13.91 1.62
C VAL A 164 -19.24 15.35 1.99
N GLY A 165 -18.22 16.19 2.27
CA GLY A 165 -18.38 17.60 2.61
C GLY A 165 -18.81 17.85 4.07
N VAL A 166 -18.75 16.84 4.93
CA VAL A 166 -19.09 16.94 6.35
C VAL A 166 -17.95 16.40 7.19
N ARG A 167 -17.40 17.19 8.10
CA ARG A 167 -16.32 16.80 9.04
C ARG A 167 -15.15 16.07 8.38
N GLY A 168 -14.75 16.52 7.20
CA GLY A 168 -13.68 15.87 6.44
C GLY A 168 -13.96 14.40 6.08
N MET A 169 -15.23 13.98 6.06
CA MET A 169 -15.60 12.62 5.69
C MET A 169 -15.28 12.36 4.21
N ARG A 170 -14.60 11.26 3.97
CA ARG A 170 -14.25 10.79 2.61
C ARG A 170 -14.64 9.33 2.46
N PHE A 171 -15.19 9.01 1.30
CA PHE A 171 -15.48 7.65 0.89
C PHE A 171 -14.65 7.31 -0.35
N SER A 172 -14.06 6.13 -0.36
CA SER A 172 -13.24 5.67 -1.47
C SER A 172 -13.57 4.25 -1.88
N MET A 173 -13.37 3.97 -3.15
CA MET A 173 -13.45 2.61 -3.70
C MET A 173 -12.27 2.39 -4.64
N LYS A 174 -11.76 1.14 -4.65
CA LYS A 174 -10.68 0.71 -5.54
C LYS A 174 -10.93 -0.72 -6.01
N ILE A 175 -10.71 -0.95 -7.30
CA ILE A 175 -10.48 -2.26 -7.88
C ILE A 175 -8.98 -2.32 -8.18
N GLY A 176 -8.27 -3.19 -7.47
CA GLY A 176 -6.82 -3.30 -7.57
C GLY A 176 -6.37 -4.60 -8.23
N ASN A 177 -5.20 -4.54 -8.84
CA ASN A 177 -4.47 -5.68 -9.40
C ASN A 177 -5.27 -6.51 -10.44
N PHE A 178 -6.19 -5.88 -11.19
CA PHE A 178 -6.87 -6.55 -12.28
C PHE A 178 -5.95 -6.66 -13.50
N GLY A 179 -5.65 -7.88 -13.96
CA GLY A 179 -4.69 -8.02 -15.05
C GLY A 179 -4.45 -9.46 -15.52
N SER A 180 -3.37 -9.63 -16.25
CA SER A 180 -2.98 -10.90 -16.85
C SER A 180 -2.53 -11.91 -15.81
N SER A 181 -2.90 -13.18 -16.01
CA SER A 181 -2.38 -14.30 -15.21
C SER A 181 -0.89 -14.51 -15.45
N VAL A 182 -0.19 -15.09 -14.48
CA VAL A 182 1.23 -15.46 -14.57
C VAL A 182 1.34 -16.97 -14.67
N LYS A 183 2.20 -17.46 -15.56
CA LYS A 183 2.46 -18.89 -15.71
C LYS A 183 3.80 -19.25 -15.06
N PHE A 184 3.76 -20.07 -14.01
CA PHE A 184 4.96 -20.67 -13.43
C PHE A 184 5.05 -22.14 -13.82
N VAL A 185 6.11 -22.49 -14.55
CA VAL A 185 6.36 -23.83 -15.08
C VAL A 185 5.17 -24.29 -15.93
N ASN A 186 4.24 -25.06 -15.38
CA ASN A 186 3.08 -25.59 -16.07
C ASN A 186 1.73 -25.07 -15.51
N GLU A 187 1.75 -24.34 -14.40
CA GLU A 187 0.56 -23.85 -13.73
C GLU A 187 0.33 -22.36 -13.99
N ILE A 188 -0.95 -22.00 -14.18
CA ILE A 188 -1.37 -20.60 -14.38
C ILE A 188 -1.98 -20.10 -13.08
N TYR A 189 -1.48 -18.95 -12.60
CA TYR A 189 -1.96 -18.29 -11.40
C TYR A 189 -2.56 -16.93 -11.75
N GLU A 190 -3.71 -16.64 -11.16
CA GLU A 190 -4.36 -15.35 -11.32
C GLU A 190 -3.64 -14.25 -10.52
N MET A 191 -3.86 -12.99 -10.91
CA MET A 191 -3.45 -11.85 -10.11
C MET A 191 -4.28 -11.76 -8.83
N PRO A 192 -3.72 -11.23 -7.72
CA PRO A 192 -4.42 -11.04 -6.46
C PRO A 192 -5.36 -9.83 -6.55
N THR A 193 -6.38 -9.94 -7.38
CA THR A 193 -7.38 -8.89 -7.57
C THR A 193 -8.12 -8.63 -6.27
N ASN A 194 -8.32 -7.38 -5.92
CA ASN A 194 -9.01 -6.98 -4.71
C ASN A 194 -9.99 -5.83 -4.95
N PHE A 195 -11.07 -5.85 -4.18
CA PHE A 195 -12.03 -4.76 -4.07
C PHE A 195 -11.86 -4.12 -2.69
N SER A 196 -11.63 -2.82 -2.66
CA SER A 196 -11.43 -2.08 -1.43
C SER A 196 -12.42 -0.94 -1.33
N PHE A 197 -12.99 -0.78 -0.14
CA PHE A 197 -13.87 0.33 0.22
C PHE A 197 -13.30 0.97 1.48
N GLY A 198 -13.24 2.28 1.52
CA GLY A 198 -12.75 3.04 2.66
C GLY A 198 -13.69 4.17 3.01
N LEU A 199 -13.84 4.39 4.31
CA LEU A 199 -14.56 5.53 4.89
C LEU A 199 -13.68 6.12 5.99
N SER A 200 -13.53 7.44 5.99
CA SER A 200 -12.82 8.16 7.05
C SER A 200 -13.54 9.46 7.39
N GLY A 201 -13.25 10.01 8.57
CA GLY A 201 -13.79 11.29 8.99
C GLY A 201 -13.23 11.74 10.33
N LEU A 202 -13.34 13.04 10.61
CA LEU A 202 -12.93 13.63 11.87
C LEU A 202 -13.95 13.32 12.96
N ILE A 203 -13.51 12.61 14.00
CA ILE A 203 -14.31 12.31 15.20
C ILE A 203 -14.33 13.52 16.11
N LEU A 204 -13.15 14.08 16.36
CA LEU A 204 -12.93 15.28 17.16
C LEU A 204 -12.00 16.22 16.42
N GLU A 205 -12.24 17.51 16.51
CA GLU A 205 -11.40 18.55 15.94
C GLU A 205 -11.36 19.77 16.87
N SER A 206 -10.19 20.30 17.09
CA SER A 206 -9.90 21.56 17.74
C SER A 206 -8.91 22.37 16.90
N GLU A 207 -8.58 23.59 17.31
CA GLU A 207 -7.65 24.44 16.53
C GLU A 207 -6.34 23.74 16.18
N ASN A 208 -5.75 23.03 17.13
CA ASN A 208 -4.44 22.44 17.00
C ASN A 208 -4.44 20.91 16.91
N ASN A 209 -5.48 20.24 17.40
CA ASN A 209 -5.53 18.79 17.54
C ASN A 209 -6.74 18.21 16.83
N TYR A 210 -6.61 16.97 16.39
CA TYR A 210 -7.73 16.23 15.82
C TYR A 210 -7.64 14.74 16.15
N LEU A 211 -8.77 14.08 16.11
CA LEU A 211 -8.90 12.62 16.10
C LEU A 211 -9.62 12.22 14.82
N LEU A 212 -8.91 11.52 13.95
CA LEU A 212 -9.44 10.95 12.71
C LEU A 212 -9.71 9.47 12.91
N GLY A 213 -10.88 9.02 12.49
CA GLY A 213 -11.23 7.61 12.41
C GLY A 213 -11.32 7.15 10.97
N SER A 214 -10.94 5.90 10.72
CA SER A 214 -11.09 5.25 9.43
C SER A 214 -11.56 3.81 9.58
N SER A 215 -12.32 3.35 8.60
CA SER A 215 -12.70 1.96 8.44
C SER A 215 -12.60 1.58 6.97
N SER A 216 -12.19 0.35 6.70
CA SER A 216 -12.11 -0.15 5.33
C SER A 216 -12.50 -1.63 5.28
N ILE A 217 -12.98 -2.04 4.13
CA ILE A 217 -13.20 -3.45 3.80
C ILE A 217 -12.37 -3.76 2.58
N ASN A 218 -11.57 -4.81 2.66
CA ASN A 218 -10.78 -5.32 1.56
C ASN A 218 -11.21 -6.76 1.25
N LYS A 219 -11.65 -7.00 0.02
CA LYS A 219 -12.09 -8.32 -0.47
C LYS A 219 -11.15 -8.81 -1.56
N PRO A 220 -10.16 -9.64 -1.23
CA PRO A 220 -9.32 -10.31 -2.21
C PRO A 220 -10.10 -11.44 -2.91
N ASN A 221 -9.68 -11.81 -4.12
CA ASN A 221 -10.28 -12.93 -4.87
C ASN A 221 -9.90 -14.32 -4.33
N ASP A 222 -8.85 -14.41 -3.53
CA ASP A 222 -8.29 -15.65 -2.96
C ASP A 222 -8.55 -15.83 -1.46
N GLY A 223 -9.31 -14.93 -0.83
CA GLY A 223 -9.59 -14.98 0.60
C GLY A 223 -10.91 -14.33 1.01
N PRO A 224 -11.26 -14.41 2.31
CA PRO A 224 -12.44 -13.76 2.86
C PRO A 224 -12.29 -12.22 2.86
N PRO A 225 -13.39 -11.48 2.99
CA PRO A 225 -13.31 -10.04 3.25
C PRO A 225 -12.64 -9.78 4.60
N ILE A 226 -11.77 -8.78 4.62
CA ILE A 226 -11.04 -8.32 5.79
C ILE A 226 -11.54 -6.93 6.16
N GLY A 227 -11.97 -6.75 7.40
CA GLY A 227 -12.31 -5.44 7.96
C GLY A 227 -11.07 -4.79 8.57
N LEU A 228 -10.87 -3.51 8.30
CA LEU A 228 -9.74 -2.73 8.77
C LEU A 228 -10.25 -1.51 9.52
N ILE A 229 -9.70 -1.22 10.69
CA ILE A 229 -10.06 -0.05 11.51
C ILE A 229 -8.79 0.67 11.91
N GLY A 230 -8.79 1.99 11.80
CA GLY A 230 -7.67 2.84 12.16
C GLY A 230 -8.10 4.11 12.87
N LEU A 231 -7.24 4.57 13.77
CA LEU A 231 -7.35 5.85 14.45
C LEU A 231 -6.03 6.61 14.32
N GLU A 232 -6.13 7.92 14.09
CA GLU A 232 -5.00 8.84 14.08
C GLU A 232 -5.30 10.03 14.98
N TYR A 233 -4.43 10.27 15.95
CA TYR A 233 -4.44 11.48 16.76
C TYR A 233 -3.35 12.43 16.29
N GLY A 234 -3.74 13.60 15.79
CA GLY A 234 -2.84 14.67 15.39
C GLY A 234 -2.68 15.71 16.49
N LEU A 235 -1.47 15.84 17.03
CA LEU A 235 -1.09 16.84 18.03
C LEU A 235 -0.38 18.02 17.34
N ASN A 236 -0.92 19.21 17.49
CA ASN A 236 -0.45 20.45 16.87
C ASN A 236 -0.34 20.34 15.34
N LYS A 237 -1.04 19.38 14.71
CA LYS A 237 -0.93 19.05 13.27
C LYS A 237 0.51 18.76 12.82
N MET A 238 1.38 18.42 13.77
CA MET A 238 2.83 18.14 13.58
C MET A 238 3.23 16.74 14.01
N ILE A 239 2.65 16.23 15.10
CA ILE A 239 2.95 14.90 15.65
C ILE A 239 1.71 14.04 15.48
N PHE A 240 1.87 12.83 14.99
CA PHE A 240 0.78 11.89 14.75
C PHE A 240 1.03 10.60 15.51
N LEU A 241 0.03 10.16 16.25
CA LEU A 241 -0.01 8.84 16.88
C LEU A 241 -1.09 8.03 16.20
N ARG A 242 -0.76 6.82 15.81
CA ARG A 242 -1.66 5.94 15.03
C ARG A 242 -1.79 4.58 15.67
N GLY A 243 -2.99 4.03 15.59
CA GLY A 243 -3.28 2.67 15.98
C GLY A 243 -4.29 2.04 15.04
N GLY A 244 -4.16 0.75 14.82
CA GLY A 244 -5.03 0.02 13.91
C GLY A 244 -5.27 -1.42 14.33
N TYR A 245 -6.36 -1.98 13.83
CA TYR A 245 -6.76 -3.35 14.07
C TYR A 245 -7.40 -3.98 12.83
N ASN A 246 -7.02 -5.24 12.55
CA ASN A 246 -7.51 -6.02 11.43
C ASN A 246 -8.52 -7.06 11.91
N LEU A 247 -9.75 -6.94 11.43
CA LEU A 247 -10.85 -7.87 11.72
C LEU A 247 -10.86 -8.97 10.65
N GLY A 248 -10.75 -10.22 11.10
CA GLY A 248 -10.82 -11.39 10.19
C GLY A 248 -9.51 -11.75 9.48
N HIS A 249 -8.41 -11.08 9.82
CA HIS A 249 -7.08 -11.53 9.39
C HIS A 249 -6.54 -12.58 10.37
N SER A 250 -6.00 -13.69 9.84
CA SER A 250 -5.54 -14.81 10.68
C SER A 250 -4.21 -14.54 11.39
N THR A 251 -3.38 -13.65 10.87
CA THR A 251 -2.03 -13.40 11.36
C THR A 251 -1.79 -11.95 11.76
N ALA A 252 -2.13 -10.96 10.92
CA ALA A 252 -1.95 -9.54 11.26
C ALA A 252 -3.13 -9.07 12.11
N THR A 253 -2.88 -8.67 13.36
CA THR A 253 -3.95 -8.30 14.30
C THR A 253 -3.95 -6.82 14.63
N TRP A 254 -2.95 -6.33 15.33
CA TRP A 254 -2.86 -4.93 15.72
C TRP A 254 -1.60 -4.26 15.16
N SER A 255 -1.66 -2.96 15.06
CA SER A 255 -0.55 -2.14 14.62
C SER A 255 -0.56 -0.80 15.32
N ALA A 256 0.61 -0.21 15.45
CA ALA A 256 0.80 1.12 16.00
C ALA A 256 1.92 1.85 15.26
N GLY A 257 1.92 3.17 15.34
CA GLY A 257 2.98 3.97 14.74
C GLY A 257 2.91 5.43 15.15
N ALA A 258 3.94 6.15 14.76
CA ALA A 258 4.05 7.58 14.98
C ALA A 258 4.58 8.27 13.72
N GLY A 259 4.25 9.55 13.59
CA GLY A 259 4.74 10.38 12.50
C GLY A 259 5.02 11.80 13.00
N VAL A 260 5.91 12.47 12.27
CA VAL A 260 6.18 13.89 12.46
C VAL A 260 6.10 14.62 11.13
N LYS A 261 5.63 15.85 11.17
CA LYS A 261 5.46 16.70 9.99
C LYS A 261 5.94 18.11 10.31
N PHE A 262 6.82 18.62 9.50
CA PHE A 262 7.42 19.94 9.72
C PHE A 262 7.69 20.66 8.39
N ASN A 263 7.71 21.99 8.45
CA ASN A 263 8.00 22.84 7.32
C ASN A 263 9.46 23.29 7.35
N VAL A 264 10.17 23.10 6.24
CA VAL A 264 11.51 23.62 6.03
C VAL A 264 11.50 24.42 4.73
N SER A 265 11.77 25.72 4.81
CA SER A 265 11.87 26.59 3.61
C SER A 265 10.71 26.44 2.63
N ASN A 266 9.47 26.40 3.13
CA ASN A 266 8.24 26.22 2.35
C ASN A 266 7.98 24.81 1.79
N GLN A 267 8.83 23.84 2.11
CA GLN A 267 8.65 22.43 1.81
C GLN A 267 8.10 21.72 3.04
N LEU A 268 7.12 20.86 2.85
CA LEU A 268 6.55 20.07 3.92
C LEU A 268 7.19 18.70 3.90
N ILE A 269 7.82 18.32 5.01
CA ILE A 269 8.50 17.04 5.17
C ILE A 269 7.74 16.25 6.24
N SER A 270 7.44 14.99 5.98
CA SER A 270 6.94 14.07 7.01
C SER A 270 7.75 12.80 7.06
N ALA A 271 7.97 12.32 8.28
CA ALA A 271 8.62 11.04 8.56
C ALA A 271 7.71 10.20 9.45
N ASP A 272 7.57 8.93 9.12
CA ASP A 272 6.67 8.00 9.77
C ASP A 272 7.38 6.70 10.12
N ILE A 273 6.99 6.10 11.25
CA ILE A 273 7.41 4.76 11.64
C ILE A 273 6.20 3.94 12.04
N SER A 274 6.25 2.62 11.83
CA SER A 274 5.19 1.72 12.29
C SER A 274 5.71 0.34 12.67
N PHE A 275 4.93 -0.30 13.53
CA PHE A 275 5.10 -1.66 14.00
C PHE A 275 3.78 -2.40 13.78
N SER A 276 3.83 -3.55 13.15
CA SER A 276 2.66 -4.40 12.92
C SER A 276 2.94 -5.79 13.47
N ASP A 277 2.05 -6.28 14.32
CA ASP A 277 2.16 -7.62 14.89
C ASP A 277 1.56 -8.66 13.94
N TYR A 278 2.36 -9.63 13.56
CA TYR A 278 1.97 -10.78 12.75
C TYR A 278 1.96 -12.08 13.56
N SER A 279 1.67 -11.97 14.85
CA SER A 279 1.56 -13.11 15.78
C SER A 279 2.83 -13.99 15.77
N SER A 280 2.71 -15.25 15.37
CA SER A 280 3.84 -16.21 15.34
C SER A 280 4.96 -15.85 14.35
N LEU A 281 4.71 -14.98 13.39
CA LEU A 281 5.70 -14.53 12.42
C LEU A 281 6.55 -13.35 12.93
N GLY A 282 6.15 -12.73 14.05
CA GLY A 282 6.87 -11.61 14.65
C GLY A 282 6.35 -10.25 14.25
N ILE A 283 7.18 -9.23 14.47
CA ILE A 283 6.83 -7.81 14.24
C ILE A 283 7.48 -7.32 12.96
N VAL A 284 6.71 -6.68 12.12
CA VAL A 284 7.18 -5.99 10.90
C VAL A 284 7.33 -4.50 11.17
N ASN A 285 8.50 -3.98 10.86
CA ASN A 285 8.86 -2.59 11.04
C ASN A 285 8.85 -1.85 9.70
N ARG A 286 8.34 -0.62 9.69
CA ARG A 286 8.34 0.24 8.50
C ARG A 286 8.81 1.64 8.86
N ILE A 287 9.55 2.24 7.95
CA ILE A 287 9.96 3.64 7.99
C ILE A 287 9.60 4.31 6.68
N GLY A 288 9.28 5.59 6.72
CA GLY A 288 8.92 6.34 5.52
C GLY A 288 9.25 7.81 5.63
N LEU A 289 9.51 8.40 4.47
CA LEU A 289 9.78 9.82 4.28
C LEU A 289 8.91 10.33 3.13
N ASN A 290 8.18 11.41 3.37
CA ASN A 290 7.41 12.11 2.35
C ASN A 290 7.88 13.57 2.24
N LEU A 291 7.99 14.04 1.00
CA LEU A 291 8.41 15.39 0.65
C LEU A 291 7.35 16.03 -0.24
N HIS A 292 6.82 17.19 0.19
CA HIS A 292 5.77 17.92 -0.53
C HIS A 292 6.28 19.32 -0.93
N PHE A 293 6.24 19.63 -2.25
CA PHE A 293 6.77 20.87 -2.82
C PHE A 293 5.71 21.73 -3.48
#